data_75b94cb05b1c6de82343012403d999c6
#
_entry.id   75b94cb05b1c6de82343012403d999c6
#
_cell.length_a   1.000
_cell.length_b   1.000
_cell.length_c   1.000
_cell.angle_alpha   90.00
_cell.angle_beta   90.00
_cell.angle_gamma   90.00
#
_symmetry.space_group_name_H-M   'P 1'
#
loop_
_entity.id
_entity.type
_entity.pdbx_description
1 polymer ?
#
loop_
_entity_poly.entity_id
_entity_poly.type
_entity_poly.pdbx_seq_one_letter_code
_entity_poly.pdbx_strand_id
1 'polypeptide(L)'
;MNKNYILSFVFVLLAIVTTRTSFAKTANVSITYPLSGVSLEVGVPQTIKWTFSDYPAKAGVNINLLRQVSSNPNKFEFVKAIKKDAKNDGEEIWIPAVGDNGNNFVIQVSCSQSFVFPEGCSSANVSDHLAVVDKINRQSYTASAISSINEIIKKISDFLNSLR
;
A
#
# COMPACT_ATOMS: atom_id res chain seq x y z
N MET A 1 51.52 -47.27 7.66
CA MET A 1 50.51 -46.15 7.78
C MET A 1 49.60 -46.52 8.94
N ASN A 2 49.66 -45.73 10.03
CA ASN A 2 48.97 -46.08 11.28
C ASN A 2 47.46 -45.97 11.12
N LYS A 3 46.72 -47.04 11.48
CA LYS A 3 45.24 -47.10 11.45
C LYS A 3 44.56 -45.92 12.13
N ASN A 4 45.18 -45.31 13.11
CA ASN A 4 44.67 -44.18 13.88
C ASN A 4 44.58 -42.88 13.05
N TYR A 5 45.45 -42.68 12.05
CA TYR A 5 45.39 -41.48 11.19
C TYR A 5 44.26 -41.58 10.17
N ILE A 6 43.95 -42.81 9.71
CA ILE A 6 42.84 -43.00 8.76
C ILE A 6 41.51 -42.74 9.44
N LEU A 7 41.34 -43.18 10.68
CA LEU A 7 40.11 -42.93 11.45
C LEU A 7 39.89 -41.43 11.75
N SER A 8 40.98 -40.72 12.08
CA SER A 8 40.92 -39.26 12.32
C SER A 8 40.58 -38.47 11.06
N PHE A 9 41.12 -38.90 9.89
CA PHE A 9 40.84 -38.22 8.63
C PHE A 9 39.38 -38.40 8.16
N VAL A 10 38.80 -39.59 8.39
CA VAL A 10 37.38 -39.86 8.08
C VAL A 10 36.46 -39.05 8.95
N PHE A 11 36.77 -38.82 10.24
CA PHE A 11 35.97 -38.00 11.14
C PHE A 11 36.00 -36.50 10.75
N VAL A 12 37.15 -35.99 10.30
CA VAL A 12 37.27 -34.59 9.83
C VAL A 12 36.53 -34.42 8.49
N LEU A 13 36.57 -35.39 7.58
CA LEU A 13 35.80 -35.31 6.33
C LEU A 13 34.29 -35.39 6.56
N LEU A 14 33.81 -36.17 7.53
CA LEU A 14 32.40 -36.29 7.87
C LEU A 14 31.85 -35.01 8.49
N ALA A 15 32.67 -34.23 9.23
CA ALA A 15 32.28 -32.98 9.85
C ALA A 15 32.07 -31.82 8.83
N ILE A 16 32.72 -31.89 7.67
CA ILE A 16 32.63 -30.84 6.63
C ILE A 16 31.34 -30.96 5.79
N VAL A 17 30.74 -32.17 5.72
CA VAL A 17 29.56 -32.42 4.87
C VAL A 17 28.25 -31.95 5.50
N THR A 18 28.24 -31.55 6.76
CA THR A 18 27.02 -31.15 7.48
C THR A 18 26.78 -29.64 7.54
N THR A 19 27.49 -28.82 6.77
CA THR A 19 27.13 -27.41 6.62
C THR A 19 25.81 -27.30 5.86
N ARG A 20 24.71 -27.27 6.60
CA ARG A 20 23.40 -26.93 6.04
C ARG A 20 23.51 -25.50 5.54
N THR A 21 23.52 -25.31 4.23
CA THR A 21 23.28 -24.00 3.65
C THR A 21 21.85 -23.62 3.98
N SER A 22 21.67 -22.88 5.06
CA SER A 22 20.39 -22.23 5.35
C SER A 22 20.22 -21.17 4.28
N PHE A 23 19.37 -21.39 3.29
CA PHE A 23 18.95 -20.33 2.39
C PHE A 23 18.14 -19.35 3.21
N ALA A 24 18.66 -18.15 3.37
CA ALA A 24 17.94 -17.06 3.97
C ALA A 24 16.65 -16.80 3.16
N LYS A 25 15.50 -16.95 3.81
CA LYS A 25 14.21 -16.76 3.19
C LYS A 25 13.87 -15.27 3.26
N THR A 26 13.74 -14.63 2.12
CA THR A 26 13.46 -13.20 2.05
C THR A 26 12.02 -12.92 2.44
N ALA A 27 11.82 -12.09 3.45
CA ALA A 27 10.50 -11.63 3.84
C ALA A 27 9.84 -10.83 2.70
N ASN A 28 8.59 -11.12 2.41
CA ASN A 28 7.83 -10.43 1.38
C ASN A 28 6.52 -9.88 1.96
N VAL A 29 6.20 -8.64 1.58
CA VAL A 29 4.93 -7.96 1.92
C VAL A 29 4.26 -7.60 0.62
N SER A 30 2.95 -7.85 0.49
CA SER A 30 2.17 -7.53 -0.70
C SER A 30 0.88 -6.82 -0.31
N ILE A 31 0.63 -5.65 -0.90
CA ILE A 31 -0.60 -4.88 -0.65
C ILE A 31 -1.74 -5.49 -1.45
N THR A 32 -2.86 -5.70 -0.78
CA THR A 32 -4.09 -6.27 -1.37
C THR A 32 -5.21 -5.25 -1.46
N TYR A 33 -5.12 -4.12 -0.75
CA TYR A 33 -6.04 -2.99 -0.86
C TYR A 33 -5.32 -1.70 -0.37
N PRO A 34 -5.57 -0.54 -1.01
CA PRO A 34 -6.51 -0.27 -2.11
C PRO A 34 -6.06 -0.86 -3.45
N LEU A 35 -7.06 -1.14 -4.30
CA LEU A 35 -6.84 -1.56 -5.69
C LEU A 35 -6.64 -0.36 -6.61
N SER A 36 -6.20 -0.63 -7.84
CA SER A 36 -6.00 0.39 -8.87
C SER A 36 -7.24 1.23 -9.13
N GLY A 37 -7.04 2.54 -9.30
CA GLY A 37 -8.10 3.49 -9.66
C GLY A 37 -9.07 3.84 -8.53
N VAL A 38 -8.82 3.38 -7.31
CA VAL A 38 -9.65 3.75 -6.16
C VAL A 38 -9.47 5.23 -5.82
N SER A 39 -10.58 5.92 -5.56
CA SER A 39 -10.60 7.27 -5.01
C SER A 39 -10.97 7.22 -3.54
N LEU A 40 -10.09 7.70 -2.68
CA LEU A 40 -10.29 7.77 -1.24
C LEU A 40 -10.74 9.17 -0.85
N GLU A 41 -11.75 9.27 0.00
CA GLU A 41 -12.28 10.58 0.44
C GLU A 41 -11.55 11.07 1.69
N VAL A 42 -11.21 12.36 1.70
CA VAL A 42 -10.68 13.06 2.89
C VAL A 42 -11.69 12.98 4.03
N GLY A 43 -11.21 12.65 5.23
CA GLY A 43 -12.02 12.51 6.43
C GLY A 43 -12.83 11.24 6.56
N VAL A 44 -12.75 10.33 5.57
CA VAL A 44 -13.45 9.04 5.60
C VAL A 44 -12.45 7.93 5.94
N PRO A 45 -12.72 7.09 6.97
CA PRO A 45 -11.86 5.97 7.29
C PRO A 45 -11.71 5.01 6.11
N GLN A 46 -10.49 4.68 5.79
CA GLN A 46 -10.10 3.74 4.74
C GLN A 46 -9.32 2.59 5.36
N THR A 47 -9.56 1.37 4.92
CA THR A 47 -8.75 0.23 5.36
C THR A 47 -7.64 -0.01 4.35
N ILE A 48 -6.40 -0.11 4.81
CA ILE A 48 -5.26 -0.58 4.01
C ILE A 48 -5.07 -2.05 4.36
N LYS A 49 -4.93 -2.93 3.37
CA LYS A 49 -4.73 -4.36 3.59
C LYS A 49 -3.49 -4.86 2.88
N TRP A 50 -2.80 -5.78 3.54
CA TRP A 50 -1.63 -6.46 2.99
C TRP A 50 -1.56 -7.91 3.45
N THR A 51 -0.79 -8.69 2.72
CA THR A 51 -0.38 -10.04 3.11
C THR A 51 1.13 -10.07 3.27
N PHE A 52 1.62 -11.04 4.02
CA PHE A 52 3.06 -11.22 4.22
C PHE A 52 3.41 -12.70 4.19
N SER A 53 4.63 -12.98 3.74
CA SER A 53 5.24 -14.30 3.84
C SER A 53 6.64 -14.16 4.43
N ASP A 54 7.02 -15.15 5.23
CA ASP A 54 8.35 -15.23 5.83
C ASP A 54 8.77 -14.01 6.69
N TYR A 55 7.78 -13.21 7.10
CA TYR A 55 7.94 -12.06 7.98
C TYR A 55 7.15 -12.27 9.28
N PRO A 56 7.77 -12.13 10.46
CA PRO A 56 7.08 -12.44 11.71
C PRO A 56 5.87 -11.55 11.96
N ALA A 57 4.76 -12.15 12.39
CA ALA A 57 3.55 -11.39 12.75
C ALA A 57 3.78 -10.40 13.92
N LYS A 58 4.83 -10.61 14.73
CA LYS A 58 5.22 -9.70 15.82
C LYS A 58 6.09 -8.54 15.37
N ALA A 59 6.67 -8.62 14.15
CA ALA A 59 7.46 -7.54 13.58
C ALA A 59 6.54 -6.45 13.05
N GLY A 60 6.87 -5.20 13.30
CA GLY A 60 6.09 -4.06 12.82
C GLY A 60 6.27 -3.81 11.32
N VAL A 61 5.34 -3.07 10.74
CA VAL A 61 5.44 -2.54 9.36
C VAL A 61 5.32 -1.02 9.37
N ASN A 62 5.97 -0.38 8.41
CA ASN A 62 5.79 1.04 8.13
C ASN A 62 4.88 1.21 6.94
N ILE A 63 3.90 2.08 7.06
CA ILE A 63 2.93 2.41 6.03
C ILE A 63 3.13 3.87 5.64
N ASN A 64 3.45 4.10 4.38
CA ASN A 64 3.76 5.42 3.86
C ASN A 64 2.83 5.77 2.70
N LEU A 65 2.52 7.06 2.57
CA LEU A 65 1.95 7.64 1.37
C LEU A 65 3.08 8.20 0.53
N LEU A 66 3.16 7.75 -0.71
CA LEU A 66 4.11 8.24 -1.70
C LEU A 66 3.35 8.83 -2.87
N ARG A 67 4.01 9.67 -3.67
CA ARG A 67 3.50 10.17 -4.95
C ARG A 67 4.42 9.72 -6.06
N GLN A 68 3.87 9.14 -7.10
CA GLN A 68 4.65 8.86 -8.31
C GLN A 68 4.89 10.16 -9.08
N VAL A 69 6.17 10.48 -9.29
CA VAL A 69 6.61 11.69 -10.01
C VAL A 69 7.15 11.37 -11.40
N SER A 70 7.44 10.10 -11.66
CA SER A 70 7.84 9.61 -12.99
C SER A 70 7.45 8.14 -13.14
N SER A 71 7.03 7.76 -14.34
CA SER A 71 6.72 6.37 -14.70
C SER A 71 7.87 5.67 -15.43
N ASN A 72 8.83 6.41 -15.98
CA ASN A 72 10.00 5.84 -16.66
C ASN A 72 11.28 6.69 -16.43
N PRO A 73 12.22 6.24 -15.57
CA PRO A 73 12.07 5.14 -14.62
C PRO A 73 11.05 5.47 -13.52
N ASN A 74 10.47 4.46 -12.89
CA ASN A 74 9.56 4.67 -11.76
C ASN A 74 10.27 5.41 -10.64
N LYS A 75 9.74 6.60 -10.31
CA LYS A 75 10.21 7.43 -9.20
C LYS A 75 9.05 7.81 -8.31
N PHE A 76 9.29 7.69 -7.01
CA PHE A 76 8.33 8.03 -5.99
C PHE A 76 8.95 9.05 -5.04
N GLU A 77 8.14 10.01 -4.63
CA GLU A 77 8.46 10.96 -3.57
C GLU A 77 7.69 10.61 -2.31
N PHE A 78 8.37 10.70 -1.18
CA PHE A 78 7.73 10.52 0.12
C PHE A 78 6.83 11.73 0.41
N VAL A 79 5.55 11.45 0.69
CA VAL A 79 4.60 12.48 1.10
C VAL A 79 4.51 12.51 2.63
N LYS A 80 4.16 11.39 3.25
CA LYS A 80 4.07 11.27 4.70
C LYS A 80 4.06 9.82 5.17
N ALA A 81 4.37 9.60 6.42
CA ALA A 81 4.08 8.34 7.09
C ALA A 81 2.60 8.32 7.48
N ILE A 82 1.87 7.30 7.03
CA ILE A 82 0.51 7.00 7.50
C ILE A 82 0.60 6.38 8.89
N LYS A 83 1.45 5.38 9.04
CA LYS A 83 1.71 4.71 10.31
C LYS A 83 3.14 4.20 10.36
N LYS A 84 3.82 4.43 11.47
CA LYS A 84 5.13 3.83 11.77
C LYS A 84 4.94 2.68 12.74
N ASP A 85 5.68 1.61 12.49
CA ASP A 85 5.70 0.42 13.34
C ASP A 85 4.29 -0.12 13.66
N ALA A 86 3.42 -0.13 12.63
CA ALA A 86 2.10 -0.71 12.74
C ALA A 86 2.21 -2.21 13.00
N LYS A 87 1.21 -2.77 13.68
CA LYS A 87 1.14 -4.20 13.91
C LYS A 87 1.02 -4.93 12.56
N ASN A 88 1.76 -6.02 12.40
CA ASN A 88 1.72 -6.82 11.18
C ASN A 88 0.59 -7.85 11.22
N ASP A 89 -0.65 -7.39 11.30
CA ASP A 89 -1.87 -8.20 11.32
C ASP A 89 -2.63 -8.20 9.99
N GLY A 90 -2.09 -7.49 9.00
CA GLY A 90 -2.62 -7.49 7.63
C GLY A 90 -3.57 -6.35 7.32
N GLU A 91 -3.86 -5.46 8.28
CA GLU A 91 -4.72 -4.30 8.03
C GLU A 91 -4.40 -3.11 8.95
N GLU A 92 -4.64 -1.90 8.44
CA GLU A 92 -4.55 -0.64 9.19
C GLU A 92 -5.66 0.30 8.70
N ILE A 93 -6.22 1.07 9.62
CA ILE A 93 -7.19 2.11 9.28
C ILE A 93 -6.47 3.44 9.11
N TRP A 94 -6.69 4.07 7.97
CA TRP A 94 -6.18 5.40 7.65
C TRP A 94 -7.33 6.36 7.35
N ILE A 95 -7.25 7.56 7.91
CA ILE A 95 -8.18 8.65 7.58
C ILE A 95 -7.36 9.71 6.84
N PRO A 96 -7.54 9.86 5.51
CA PRO A 96 -6.88 10.92 4.75
C PRO A 96 -7.25 12.29 5.33
N ALA A 97 -6.25 13.15 5.54
CA ALA A 97 -6.45 14.48 6.08
C ALA A 97 -6.60 15.53 4.96
N VAL A 98 -7.11 16.70 5.31
CA VAL A 98 -7.06 17.88 4.44
C VAL A 98 -5.60 18.16 4.07
N GLY A 99 -5.31 18.28 2.77
CA GLY A 99 -3.94 18.42 2.24
C GLY A 99 -3.34 17.11 1.73
N ASP A 100 -3.97 15.95 1.99
CA ASP A 100 -3.60 14.69 1.35
C ASP A 100 -4.19 14.55 -0.07
N ASN A 101 -5.06 15.48 -0.49
CA ASN A 101 -5.74 15.41 -1.79
C ASN A 101 -4.78 15.51 -2.98
N GLY A 102 -5.06 14.73 -4.00
CA GLY A 102 -4.28 14.67 -5.23
C GLY A 102 -4.40 13.34 -5.94
N ASN A 103 -3.65 13.23 -7.03
CA ASN A 103 -3.61 12.06 -7.89
C ASN A 103 -2.22 11.41 -7.87
N ASN A 104 -2.12 10.22 -8.43
CA ASN A 104 -0.88 9.46 -8.58
C ASN A 104 -0.22 9.10 -7.24
N PHE A 105 -1.03 8.93 -6.22
CA PHE A 105 -0.55 8.39 -4.95
C PHE A 105 -0.43 6.87 -5.03
N VAL A 106 0.48 6.36 -4.24
CA VAL A 106 0.61 4.93 -3.94
C VAL A 106 0.82 4.78 -2.44
N ILE A 107 0.30 3.71 -1.89
CA ILE A 107 0.61 3.31 -0.51
C ILE A 107 1.77 2.34 -0.56
N GLN A 108 2.76 2.57 0.27
CA GLN A 108 3.89 1.66 0.46
C GLN A 108 3.73 0.99 1.83
N VAL A 109 3.86 -0.33 1.85
CA VAL A 109 4.03 -1.11 3.08
C VAL A 109 5.42 -1.71 3.05
N SER A 110 6.19 -1.47 4.09
CA SER A 110 7.57 -1.94 4.24
C SER A 110 7.80 -2.46 5.65
N CYS A 111 8.78 -3.31 5.81
CA CYS A 111 9.17 -3.79 7.12
C CYS A 111 9.65 -2.62 8.02
N SER A 112 9.31 -2.68 9.30
CA SER A 112 9.83 -1.73 10.27
C SER A 112 11.32 -2.02 10.55
N GLN A 113 12.13 -0.96 10.57
CA GLN A 113 13.54 -1.07 10.94
C GLN A 113 13.74 -1.31 12.44
N SER A 114 12.69 -1.17 13.24
CA SER A 114 12.73 -1.47 14.68
C SER A 114 12.99 -2.95 14.97
N PHE A 115 12.77 -3.81 14.00
CA PHE A 115 13.00 -5.24 14.10
C PHE A 115 14.23 -5.62 13.27
N VAL A 116 15.32 -5.99 13.95
CA VAL A 116 16.52 -6.49 13.30
C VAL A 116 16.23 -7.90 12.80
N PHE A 117 15.93 -8.03 11.53
CA PHE A 117 15.82 -9.31 10.86
C PHE A 117 17.22 -9.73 10.39
N PRO A 118 17.75 -10.89 10.84
CA PRO A 118 19.11 -11.31 10.49
C PRO A 118 19.33 -11.45 8.96
N GLU A 119 18.25 -11.59 8.22
CA GLU A 119 18.25 -11.93 6.79
C GLU A 119 17.75 -10.78 5.91
N GLY A 120 17.47 -9.62 6.50
CA GLY A 120 16.96 -8.43 5.81
C GLY A 120 15.51 -8.57 5.36
N CYS A 121 14.78 -7.46 5.39
CA CYS A 121 13.52 -7.34 4.67
C CYS A 121 13.82 -6.62 3.36
N SER A 122 13.71 -7.31 2.25
CA SER A 122 14.11 -6.78 0.95
C SER A 122 13.01 -6.05 0.21
N SER A 123 11.77 -6.07 0.70
CA SER A 123 10.68 -5.55 -0.08
C SER A 123 9.85 -4.49 0.64
N ALA A 124 9.95 -3.27 0.13
CA ALA A 124 8.84 -2.35 0.19
C ALA A 124 7.93 -2.68 -1.00
N ASN A 125 6.69 -3.07 -0.75
CA ASN A 125 5.70 -3.21 -1.80
C ASN A 125 4.87 -1.92 -1.88
N VAL A 126 4.53 -1.51 -3.10
CA VAL A 126 3.65 -0.36 -3.36
C VAL A 126 2.33 -0.83 -3.94
N SER A 127 1.24 -0.17 -3.56
CA SER A 127 -0.06 -0.38 -4.18
C SER A 127 -0.06 0.09 -5.63
N ASP A 128 -1.11 -0.21 -6.33
CA ASP A 128 -1.48 0.51 -7.54
C ASP A 128 -1.82 1.97 -7.24
N HIS A 129 -1.95 2.77 -8.29
CA HIS A 129 -2.25 4.19 -8.18
C HIS A 129 -3.65 4.43 -7.64
N LEU A 130 -3.75 5.40 -6.76
CA LEU A 130 -5.00 5.87 -6.18
C LEU A 130 -5.06 7.39 -6.22
N ALA A 131 -6.26 7.93 -6.06
CA ALA A 131 -6.49 9.34 -5.82
C ALA A 131 -7.01 9.55 -4.40
N VAL A 132 -6.64 10.66 -3.79
CA VAL A 132 -7.28 11.16 -2.57
C VAL A 132 -8.04 12.41 -2.96
N VAL A 133 -9.35 12.42 -2.74
CA VAL A 133 -10.25 13.51 -3.16
C VAL A 133 -10.91 14.15 -1.95
N ASP A 134 -11.13 15.44 -2.03
CA ASP A 134 -11.95 16.10 -1.03
C ASP A 134 -13.35 15.49 -1.04
N LYS A 135 -13.99 15.47 0.12
CA LYS A 135 -15.36 15.00 0.24
C LYS A 135 -16.22 15.74 -0.78
N ILE A 136 -16.67 15.00 -1.80
CA ILE A 136 -17.57 15.57 -2.80
C ILE A 136 -18.81 16.02 -2.06
N ASN A 137 -19.03 17.33 -2.03
CA ASN A 137 -20.27 17.87 -1.49
C ASN A 137 -21.40 17.56 -2.50
N ARG A 138 -21.89 16.31 -2.46
CA ARG A 138 -22.96 15.83 -3.35
C ARG A 138 -24.21 16.75 -3.31
N GLN A 139 -24.40 17.47 -2.21
CA GLN A 139 -25.49 18.45 -2.11
C GLN A 139 -25.35 19.63 -3.08
N SER A 140 -24.12 20.10 -3.33
CA SER A 140 -23.94 21.23 -4.25
C SER A 140 -24.17 20.85 -5.71
N TYR A 141 -23.73 19.64 -6.12
CA TYR A 141 -23.94 19.14 -7.48
C TYR A 141 -25.42 18.82 -7.75
N THR A 142 -26.11 18.19 -6.80
CA THR A 142 -27.54 17.90 -6.95
C THR A 142 -28.37 19.18 -6.96
N ALA A 143 -28.08 20.14 -6.12
CA ALA A 143 -28.80 21.42 -6.11
C ALA A 143 -28.61 22.21 -7.43
N SER A 144 -27.37 22.26 -7.96
CA SER A 144 -27.09 22.90 -9.24
C SER A 144 -27.76 22.17 -10.41
N ALA A 145 -27.72 20.85 -10.44
CA ALA A 145 -28.37 20.07 -11.48
C ALA A 145 -29.90 20.23 -11.43
N ILE A 146 -30.50 20.20 -10.26
CA ILE A 146 -31.96 20.44 -10.07
C ILE A 146 -32.33 21.84 -10.53
N SER A 147 -31.54 22.84 -10.20
CA SER A 147 -31.80 24.23 -10.64
C SER A 147 -31.78 24.34 -12.17
N SER A 148 -30.82 23.74 -12.83
CA SER A 148 -30.69 23.71 -14.29
C SER A 148 -31.87 22.98 -14.96
N ILE A 149 -32.29 21.84 -14.41
CA ILE A 149 -33.46 21.10 -14.88
C ILE A 149 -34.73 21.93 -14.75
N ASN A 150 -34.94 22.59 -13.62
CA ASN A 150 -36.14 23.45 -13.40
C ASN A 150 -36.18 24.61 -14.39
N GLU A 151 -35.03 25.23 -14.71
CA GLU A 151 -34.95 26.27 -15.72
C GLU A 151 -35.35 25.77 -17.13
N ILE A 152 -34.87 24.56 -17.49
CA ILE A 152 -35.25 23.93 -18.78
C ILE A 152 -36.74 23.63 -18.83
N ILE A 153 -37.30 23.06 -17.75
CA ILE A 153 -38.76 22.79 -17.66
C ILE A 153 -39.56 24.06 -17.82
N LYS A 154 -39.14 25.15 -17.19
CA LYS A 154 -39.79 26.46 -17.30
C LYS A 154 -39.80 26.97 -18.76
N LYS A 155 -38.62 26.91 -19.43
CA LYS A 155 -38.52 27.34 -20.85
C LYS A 155 -39.41 26.50 -21.78
N ILE A 156 -39.52 25.20 -21.56
CA ILE A 156 -40.43 24.33 -22.29
C ILE A 156 -41.90 24.73 -22.05
N SER A 157 -42.27 24.96 -20.78
CA SER A 157 -43.63 25.38 -20.42
C SER A 157 -44.01 26.71 -21.08
N ASP A 158 -43.13 27.70 -21.04
CA ASP A 158 -43.33 29.01 -21.65
C ASP A 158 -43.49 28.91 -23.16
N PHE A 159 -42.68 28.06 -23.81
CA PHE A 159 -42.80 27.79 -25.24
C PHE A 159 -44.13 27.12 -25.59
N LEU A 160 -44.56 26.11 -24.86
CA LEU A 160 -45.85 25.45 -25.10
C LEU A 160 -47.04 26.39 -24.92
N ASN A 161 -46.95 27.33 -23.96
CA ASN A 161 -48.01 28.34 -23.75
C ASN A 161 -48.03 29.39 -24.86
N SER A 162 -46.90 29.63 -25.54
CA SER A 162 -46.86 30.58 -26.67
C SER A 162 -47.44 30.02 -27.97
N LEU A 163 -47.65 28.69 -28.04
CA LEU A 163 -48.25 27.99 -29.19
C LEU A 163 -49.78 27.88 -29.10
N ARG A 164 -50.38 28.32 -28.00
CA ARG A 164 -51.82 28.38 -27.77
C ARG A 164 -52.37 29.75 -28.08
#